data_74ed8719b831190f03c235138fad6019
#
_entry.id   74ed8719b831190f03c235138fad6019
#
_cell.length_a   1.000
_cell.length_b   1.000
_cell.length_c   1.000
_cell.angle_alpha   90.00
_cell.angle_beta   90.00
_cell.angle_gamma   90.00
#
_symmetry.space_group_name_H-M   'P 1'
#
loop_
_entity.id
_entity.type
_entity.pdbx_description
1 polymer ?
#
loop_
_entity_poly.entity_id
_entity_poly.type
_entity_poly.pdbx_seq_one_letter_code
_entity_poly.pdbx_strand_id
1 'polypeptide(L)'
;EVSRLGLRGVRDRRWRQGFVRFARDSGAPVQPVRIVARNSMLFYGASALYKPAATALLAREMFARSTRHIELRIGPMLQLDPERENAQLLGEVRRALYALGRRRGAQSGPEPLPAPVASDVLATAVAATELLGRTSDGKEIRLARLPHGTELARDPLMRELGRLRELTFREVGEGTGRACDLDAWDVHYDHLLVWDAQAAKIAGAYRVARGARVL
;
A
#
# COMPACT_ATOMS: atom_id res chain seq x y z
N GLU A 1 11.27 -17.13 -11.59
CA GLU A 1 12.61 -17.37 -12.14
C GLU A 1 13.66 -17.20 -11.05
N VAL A 2 14.55 -18.18 -10.90
CA VAL A 2 15.61 -18.12 -9.88
C VAL A 2 16.75 -17.25 -10.40
N SER A 3 17.04 -16.18 -9.67
CA SER A 3 18.20 -15.32 -9.95
C SER A 3 19.50 -16.11 -9.79
N ARG A 4 20.45 -15.87 -10.67
CA ARG A 4 21.78 -16.53 -10.59
C ARG A 4 22.76 -15.67 -9.79
N LEU A 5 23.54 -16.31 -8.95
CA LEU A 5 24.70 -15.67 -8.31
C LEU A 5 25.75 -15.40 -9.39
N GLY A 6 26.11 -14.15 -9.59
CA GLY A 6 27.23 -13.74 -10.45
C GLY A 6 28.34 -13.14 -9.62
N LEU A 7 29.52 -12.94 -10.21
CA LEU A 7 30.73 -12.37 -9.58
C LEU A 7 30.48 -10.98 -8.93
N ARG A 8 29.43 -10.28 -9.31
CA ARG A 8 29.04 -8.96 -8.79
C ARG A 8 27.65 -8.93 -8.10
N GLY A 9 27.11 -10.10 -7.71
CA GLY A 9 25.82 -10.23 -7.03
C GLY A 9 24.77 -11.02 -7.81
N VAL A 10 23.55 -11.03 -7.27
CA VAL A 10 22.42 -11.76 -7.85
C VAL A 10 21.93 -11.05 -9.12
N ARG A 11 21.82 -11.78 -10.22
CA ARG A 11 21.35 -11.23 -11.51
C ARG A 11 20.16 -12.02 -12.04
N ASP A 12 19.24 -11.30 -12.69
CA ASP A 12 18.15 -11.91 -13.42
C ASP A 12 18.65 -12.61 -14.68
N ARG A 13 17.89 -13.62 -15.09
CA ARG A 13 18.06 -14.23 -16.41
C ARG A 13 17.66 -13.26 -17.52
N ARG A 14 17.91 -13.66 -18.77
CA ARG A 14 17.42 -12.93 -19.94
C ARG A 14 15.89 -12.85 -19.88
N TRP A 15 15.37 -11.63 -19.91
CA TRP A 15 13.94 -11.39 -19.91
C TRP A 15 13.32 -11.78 -21.25
N ARG A 16 12.13 -12.37 -21.20
CA ARG A 16 11.35 -12.72 -22.38
C ARG A 16 10.44 -11.54 -22.75
N GLN A 17 10.19 -11.37 -24.04
CA GLN A 17 9.41 -10.25 -24.58
C GLN A 17 7.87 -10.44 -24.47
N GLY A 18 7.40 -11.61 -24.00
CA GLY A 18 5.97 -11.97 -24.04
C GLY A 18 5.06 -10.97 -23.35
N PHE A 19 5.44 -10.52 -22.14
CA PHE A 19 4.63 -9.55 -21.40
C PHE A 19 4.60 -8.16 -22.06
N VAL A 20 5.70 -7.73 -22.66
CA VAL A 20 5.78 -6.45 -23.39
C VAL A 20 4.90 -6.48 -24.61
N ARG A 21 4.94 -7.60 -25.36
CA ARG A 21 4.05 -7.82 -26.51
C ARG A 21 2.58 -7.76 -26.08
N PHE A 22 2.23 -8.49 -25.03
CA PHE A 22 0.86 -8.48 -24.49
C PHE A 22 0.39 -7.08 -24.08
N ALA A 23 1.20 -6.35 -23.29
CA ALA A 23 0.87 -5.02 -22.84
C ALA A 23 0.73 -4.03 -24.01
N ARG A 24 1.62 -4.08 -25.00
CA ARG A 24 1.54 -3.26 -26.22
C ARG A 24 0.28 -3.56 -27.02
N ASP A 25 0.02 -4.83 -27.31
CA ASP A 25 -1.09 -5.25 -28.15
C ASP A 25 -2.47 -4.99 -27.47
N SER A 26 -2.52 -4.98 -26.13
CA SER A 26 -3.73 -4.65 -25.36
C SER A 26 -3.86 -3.17 -24.98
N GLY A 27 -2.83 -2.34 -25.21
CA GLY A 27 -2.79 -0.95 -24.74
C GLY A 27 -2.69 -0.80 -23.21
N ALA A 28 -2.46 -1.91 -22.49
CA ALA A 28 -2.39 -1.90 -21.03
C ALA A 28 -1.09 -1.24 -20.53
N PRO A 29 -1.16 -0.35 -19.52
CA PRO A 29 0.04 0.23 -18.92
C PRO A 29 0.84 -0.83 -18.16
N VAL A 30 2.16 -0.65 -18.10
CA VAL A 30 3.06 -1.50 -17.32
C VAL A 30 3.55 -0.75 -16.10
N GLN A 31 3.26 -1.27 -14.92
CA GLN A 31 3.77 -0.69 -13.68
C GLN A 31 4.94 -1.51 -13.15
N PRO A 32 6.17 -0.97 -13.12
CA PRO A 32 7.30 -1.68 -12.55
C PRO A 32 7.22 -1.70 -11.03
N VAL A 33 7.26 -2.89 -10.45
CA VAL A 33 7.28 -3.10 -9.00
C VAL A 33 8.52 -3.89 -8.62
N ARG A 34 9.33 -3.35 -7.72
CA ARG A 34 10.51 -4.02 -7.18
C ARG A 34 10.29 -4.46 -5.74
N ILE A 35 10.47 -5.74 -5.51
CA ILE A 35 10.49 -6.34 -4.18
C ILE A 35 11.93 -6.30 -3.67
N VAL A 36 12.17 -5.62 -2.55
CA VAL A 36 13.50 -5.55 -1.92
C VAL A 36 13.62 -6.70 -0.92
N ALA A 37 13.76 -7.91 -1.44
CA ALA A 37 13.99 -9.11 -0.65
C ALA A 37 15.23 -9.85 -1.14
N ARG A 38 15.96 -10.49 -0.23
CA ARG A 38 17.10 -11.35 -0.54
C ARG A 38 16.98 -12.63 0.28
N ASN A 39 17.21 -13.76 -0.37
CA ASN A 39 17.35 -15.03 0.34
C ASN A 39 18.70 -15.09 1.07
N SER A 40 18.84 -16.03 2.00
CA SER A 40 20.10 -16.22 2.73
C SER A 40 21.22 -16.68 1.81
N MET A 41 22.46 -16.47 2.22
CA MET A 41 23.62 -16.99 1.49
C MET A 41 23.60 -18.52 1.42
N LEU A 42 23.03 -19.19 2.45
CA LEU A 42 22.83 -20.63 2.45
C LEU A 42 21.90 -21.08 1.32
N PHE A 43 20.80 -20.36 1.09
CA PHE A 43 19.88 -20.65 -0.02
C PHE A 43 20.57 -20.49 -1.37
N TYR A 44 21.34 -19.42 -1.57
CA TYR A 44 22.05 -19.20 -2.82
C TYR A 44 23.15 -20.22 -3.04
N GLY A 45 23.91 -20.59 -2.00
CA GLY A 45 24.94 -21.61 -2.08
C GLY A 45 24.39 -23.00 -2.41
N ALA A 46 23.33 -23.41 -1.69
CA ALA A 46 22.67 -24.70 -1.97
C ALA A 46 22.04 -24.72 -3.37
N SER A 47 21.42 -23.61 -3.80
CA SER A 47 20.85 -23.49 -5.16
C SER A 47 21.89 -23.55 -6.27
N ALA A 48 23.11 -23.10 -6.01
CA ALA A 48 24.21 -23.17 -6.97
C ALA A 48 24.77 -24.59 -7.13
N LEU A 49 24.80 -25.37 -6.04
CA LEU A 49 25.33 -26.71 -6.01
C LEU A 49 24.29 -27.76 -6.44
N TYR A 50 23.06 -27.68 -5.92
CA TYR A 50 22.04 -28.69 -6.18
C TYR A 50 20.61 -28.05 -6.13
N LYS A 51 19.97 -27.92 -7.29
CA LYS A 51 18.68 -27.27 -7.45
C LYS A 51 17.54 -27.83 -6.56
N PRO A 52 17.36 -29.16 -6.39
CA PRO A 52 16.33 -29.70 -5.51
C PRO A 52 16.46 -29.25 -4.06
N ALA A 53 17.69 -29.07 -3.54
CA ALA A 53 17.92 -28.56 -2.18
C ALA A 53 17.40 -27.12 -2.01
N ALA A 54 17.45 -26.29 -3.07
CA ALA A 54 16.91 -24.94 -3.04
C ALA A 54 15.38 -24.95 -2.83
N THR A 55 14.66 -25.90 -3.43
CA THR A 55 13.22 -26.04 -3.25
C THR A 55 12.86 -26.45 -1.81
N ALA A 56 13.61 -27.37 -1.22
CA ALA A 56 13.41 -27.76 0.19
C ALA A 56 13.73 -26.61 1.15
N LEU A 57 14.73 -25.78 0.85
CA LEU A 57 15.10 -24.63 1.66
C LEU A 57 14.12 -23.45 1.50
N LEU A 58 13.29 -23.42 0.46
CA LEU A 58 12.38 -22.30 0.19
C LEU A 58 11.38 -22.11 1.32
N ALA A 59 10.79 -23.18 1.83
CA ALA A 59 9.88 -23.13 2.99
C ALA A 59 10.58 -22.52 4.22
N ARG A 60 11.81 -22.99 4.50
CA ARG A 60 12.62 -22.44 5.60
C ARG A 60 12.88 -20.93 5.42
N GLU A 61 13.22 -20.47 4.23
CA GLU A 61 13.46 -19.05 3.93
C GLU A 61 12.19 -18.22 4.14
N MET A 62 11.03 -18.73 3.73
CA MET A 62 9.74 -18.06 3.92
C MET A 62 9.42 -17.89 5.42
N PHE A 63 9.52 -18.96 6.21
CA PHE A 63 9.20 -18.92 7.63
C PHE A 63 10.25 -18.19 8.48
N ALA A 64 11.52 -18.28 8.14
CA ALA A 64 12.58 -17.57 8.84
C ALA A 64 12.48 -16.04 8.73
N ARG A 65 11.66 -15.53 7.81
CA ARG A 65 11.48 -14.10 7.54
C ARG A 65 10.09 -13.57 7.85
N SER A 66 9.23 -14.37 8.48
CA SER A 66 7.84 -14.00 8.77
C SER A 66 7.65 -12.70 9.58
N THR A 67 8.71 -12.24 10.25
CA THR A 67 8.69 -11.00 11.06
C THR A 67 9.41 -9.82 10.41
N ARG A 68 9.90 -9.95 9.17
CA ARG A 68 10.65 -8.88 8.51
C ARG A 68 9.77 -8.13 7.52
N HIS A 69 9.87 -6.81 7.55
CA HIS A 69 9.26 -5.96 6.53
C HIS A 69 9.83 -6.29 5.14
N ILE A 70 8.93 -6.45 4.18
CA ILE A 70 9.26 -6.56 2.76
C ILE A 70 9.01 -5.21 2.13
N GLU A 71 10.07 -4.52 1.72
CA GLU A 71 9.97 -3.24 1.03
C GLU A 71 9.54 -3.46 -0.42
N LEU A 72 8.43 -2.84 -0.81
CA LEU A 72 7.97 -2.76 -2.19
C LEU A 72 8.25 -1.36 -2.72
N ARG A 73 8.94 -1.27 -3.86
CA ARG A 73 9.16 -0.02 -4.58
C ARG A 73 8.35 -0.04 -5.85
N ILE A 74 7.37 0.85 -5.92
CA ILE A 74 6.46 0.96 -7.05
C ILE A 74 6.92 2.14 -7.91
N GLY A 75 7.16 1.91 -9.19
CA GLY A 75 7.51 2.93 -10.16
C GLY A 75 6.27 3.57 -10.80
N PRO A 76 6.48 4.62 -11.60
CA PRO A 76 5.40 5.20 -12.39
C PRO A 76 4.88 4.19 -13.43
N MET A 77 3.62 4.31 -13.80
CA MET A 77 3.05 3.57 -14.92
C MET A 77 3.72 4.00 -16.22
N LEU A 78 4.07 3.00 -17.05
CA LEU A 78 4.66 3.20 -18.37
C LEU A 78 3.62 2.83 -19.41
N GLN A 79 3.27 3.78 -20.26
CA GLN A 79 2.54 3.50 -21.49
C GLN A 79 3.56 3.06 -22.56
N LEU A 80 3.34 1.87 -23.12
CA LEU A 80 4.20 1.33 -24.14
C LEU A 80 3.75 1.83 -25.50
N ASP A 81 4.65 2.49 -26.21
CA ASP A 81 4.40 2.98 -27.57
C ASP A 81 4.25 1.79 -28.54
N PRO A 82 3.08 1.64 -29.19
CA PRO A 82 2.81 0.52 -30.08
C PRO A 82 3.72 0.47 -31.32
N GLU A 83 4.26 1.61 -31.73
CA GLU A 83 5.14 1.72 -32.91
C GLU A 83 6.59 1.30 -32.64
N ARG A 84 6.95 1.10 -31.38
CA ARG A 84 8.33 0.74 -31.01
C ARG A 84 8.53 -0.78 -30.96
N GLU A 85 9.76 -1.20 -31.25
CA GLU A 85 10.14 -2.60 -31.18
C GLU A 85 10.07 -3.16 -29.76
N ASN A 86 9.61 -4.41 -29.62
CA ASN A 86 9.52 -5.10 -28.33
C ASN A 86 10.84 -5.13 -27.55
N ALA A 87 11.99 -5.23 -28.24
CA ALA A 87 13.29 -5.23 -27.59
C ALA A 87 13.61 -3.89 -26.93
N GLN A 88 13.24 -2.77 -27.56
CA GLN A 88 13.43 -1.43 -27.02
C GLN A 88 12.51 -1.19 -25.82
N LEU A 89 11.22 -1.54 -25.94
CA LEU A 89 10.23 -1.45 -24.86
C LEU A 89 10.66 -2.31 -23.66
N LEU A 90 11.12 -3.53 -23.89
CA LEU A 90 11.67 -4.38 -22.83
C LEU A 90 12.85 -3.73 -22.12
N GLY A 91 13.74 -3.09 -22.88
CA GLY A 91 14.87 -2.34 -22.33
C GLY A 91 14.43 -1.16 -21.47
N GLU A 92 13.35 -0.48 -21.85
CA GLU A 92 12.76 0.64 -21.11
C GLU A 92 12.15 0.18 -19.79
N VAL A 93 11.26 -0.81 -19.82
CA VAL A 93 10.67 -1.40 -18.61
C VAL A 93 11.76 -1.92 -17.66
N ARG A 94 12.77 -2.58 -18.20
CA ARG A 94 13.89 -3.07 -17.41
C ARG A 94 14.68 -1.93 -16.76
N ARG A 95 14.99 -0.86 -17.49
CA ARG A 95 15.67 0.32 -16.91
C ARG A 95 14.84 0.94 -15.80
N ALA A 96 13.53 1.12 -15.99
CA ALA A 96 12.62 1.65 -14.99
C ALA A 96 12.61 0.78 -13.73
N LEU A 97 12.48 -0.55 -13.85
CA LEU A 97 12.54 -1.46 -12.72
C LEU A 97 13.89 -1.42 -11.97
N TYR A 98 15.01 -1.39 -12.71
CA TYR A 98 16.33 -1.34 -12.08
C TYR A 98 16.64 0.03 -11.46
N ALA A 99 16.05 1.11 -11.97
CA ALA A 99 16.13 2.44 -11.35
C ALA A 99 15.54 2.45 -9.94
N LEU A 100 14.48 1.66 -9.68
CA LEU A 100 13.92 1.47 -8.35
C LEU A 100 14.88 0.79 -7.36
N GLY A 101 15.95 0.17 -7.88
CA GLY A 101 16.98 -0.45 -7.05
C GLY A 101 18.05 0.52 -6.56
N ARG A 102 18.16 1.69 -7.15
CA ARG A 102 19.04 2.74 -6.64
C ARG A 102 18.44 3.26 -5.36
N ARG A 103 19.19 3.30 -4.26
CA ARG A 103 18.78 4.01 -3.06
C ARG A 103 18.50 5.47 -3.48
N ARG A 104 17.25 5.87 -3.54
CA ARG A 104 16.94 7.28 -3.31
C ARG A 104 17.48 7.56 -1.92
N GLY A 105 18.22 8.65 -1.79
CA GLY A 105 18.76 9.08 -0.51
C GLY A 105 17.69 8.92 0.56
N ALA A 106 18.12 8.56 1.78
CA ALA A 106 17.27 8.13 2.87
C ALA A 106 15.90 8.78 2.80
N GLN A 107 14.86 7.95 2.58
CA GLN A 107 13.51 8.45 2.77
C GLN A 107 13.49 8.94 4.21
N SER A 108 13.19 10.21 4.41
CA SER A 108 12.82 10.71 5.72
C SER A 108 11.88 9.68 6.33
N GLY A 109 12.09 9.34 7.60
CA GLY A 109 11.19 8.41 8.31
C GLY A 109 9.73 8.83 8.12
N PRO A 110 8.77 8.03 8.56
CA PRO A 110 7.37 8.37 8.39
C PRO A 110 7.11 9.78 8.93
N GLU A 111 6.30 10.53 8.22
CA GLU A 111 5.88 11.87 8.65
C GLU A 111 5.30 11.81 10.07
N PRO A 112 5.54 12.80 10.93
CA PRO A 112 4.94 12.84 12.24
C PRO A 112 3.41 12.86 12.11
N LEU A 113 2.73 12.07 12.96
CA LEU A 113 1.27 12.13 13.04
C LEU A 113 0.86 13.50 13.57
N PRO A 114 -0.21 14.11 13.02
CA PRO A 114 -0.74 15.36 13.55
C PRO A 114 -1.31 15.16 14.96
N ALA A 115 -1.46 16.24 15.69
CA ALA A 115 -2.20 16.21 16.95
C ALA A 115 -3.64 15.74 16.72
N PRO A 116 -4.24 15.01 17.67
CA PRO A 116 -5.66 14.69 17.64
C PRO A 116 -6.52 15.94 17.42
N VAL A 117 -7.63 15.78 16.74
CA VAL A 117 -8.63 16.87 16.64
C VAL A 117 -9.19 17.13 18.03
N ALA A 118 -9.37 18.42 18.39
CA ALA A 118 -9.92 18.80 19.68
C ALA A 118 -11.29 18.14 19.90
N SER A 119 -11.51 17.65 21.12
CA SER A 119 -12.66 16.77 21.43
C SER A 119 -14.01 17.45 21.20
N ASP A 120 -14.13 18.74 21.45
CA ASP A 120 -15.32 19.55 21.20
C ASP A 120 -15.63 19.72 19.70
N VAL A 121 -14.57 19.97 18.92
CA VAL A 121 -14.66 20.07 17.45
C VAL A 121 -15.04 18.72 16.85
N LEU A 122 -14.40 17.65 17.33
CA LEU A 122 -14.71 16.29 16.87
C LEU A 122 -16.13 15.88 17.24
N ALA A 123 -16.55 16.13 18.48
CA ALA A 123 -17.91 15.83 18.93
C ALA A 123 -18.97 16.58 18.08
N THR A 124 -18.71 17.84 17.76
CA THR A 124 -19.59 18.63 16.87
C THR A 124 -19.66 18.01 15.47
N ALA A 125 -18.52 17.63 14.91
CA ALA A 125 -18.47 16.99 13.59
C ALA A 125 -19.18 15.63 13.58
N VAL A 126 -19.02 14.83 14.66
CA VAL A 126 -19.71 13.54 14.82
C VAL A 126 -21.21 13.73 15.02
N ALA A 127 -21.64 14.74 15.79
CA ALA A 127 -23.06 15.02 16.01
C ALA A 127 -23.81 15.39 14.72
N ALA A 128 -23.12 15.96 13.73
CA ALA A 128 -23.67 16.24 12.41
C ALA A 128 -23.86 14.99 11.52
N THR A 129 -23.39 13.81 11.95
CA THR A 129 -23.56 12.55 11.21
C THR A 129 -24.85 11.83 11.59
N GLU A 130 -25.31 10.92 10.73
CA GLU A 130 -26.52 10.13 10.97
C GLU A 130 -26.31 9.13 12.11
N LEU A 131 -27.16 9.15 13.12
CA LEU A 131 -27.19 8.14 14.17
C LEU A 131 -27.96 6.91 13.67
N LEU A 132 -27.28 5.76 13.56
CA LEU A 132 -27.92 4.51 13.15
C LEU A 132 -28.41 3.68 14.34
N GLY A 133 -27.76 3.82 15.49
CA GLY A 133 -28.08 3.03 16.68
C GLY A 133 -27.03 3.16 17.79
N ARG A 134 -27.11 2.24 18.77
CA ARG A 134 -26.16 2.17 19.89
C ARG A 134 -25.71 0.74 20.09
N THR A 135 -24.47 0.58 20.53
CA THR A 135 -23.94 -0.71 20.99
C THR A 135 -24.50 -1.07 22.38
N SER A 136 -24.36 -2.31 22.79
CA SER A 136 -24.81 -2.78 24.11
C SER A 136 -24.13 -2.05 25.29
N ASP A 137 -22.93 -1.50 25.06
CA ASP A 137 -22.16 -0.72 26.04
C ASP A 137 -22.38 0.80 25.88
N GLY A 138 -23.42 1.21 25.11
CA GLY A 138 -23.90 2.59 25.01
C GLY A 138 -23.20 3.48 24.00
N LYS A 139 -22.21 2.99 23.27
CA LYS A 139 -21.54 3.78 22.21
C LYS A 139 -22.47 3.99 21.01
N GLU A 140 -22.31 5.10 20.33
CA GLU A 140 -23.14 5.46 19.18
C GLU A 140 -22.55 4.89 17.88
N ILE A 141 -23.41 4.23 17.09
CA ILE A 141 -23.08 3.81 15.72
C ILE A 141 -23.57 4.90 14.80
N ARG A 142 -22.65 5.53 14.07
CA ARG A 142 -22.95 6.68 13.23
C ARG A 142 -22.45 6.49 11.81
N LEU A 143 -23.09 7.14 10.86
CA LEU A 143 -22.76 7.10 9.45
C LEU A 143 -22.51 8.51 8.92
N ALA A 144 -21.29 8.77 8.50
CA ALA A 144 -20.90 10.00 7.83
C ALA A 144 -20.96 9.82 6.32
N ARG A 145 -21.67 10.72 5.64
CA ARG A 145 -21.69 10.86 4.19
C ARG A 145 -21.11 12.20 3.83
N LEU A 146 -20.05 12.20 3.05
CA LEU A 146 -19.38 13.42 2.67
C LEU A 146 -20.11 14.10 1.50
N PRO A 147 -20.36 15.41 1.56
CA PRO A 147 -20.82 16.17 0.41
C PRO A 147 -19.81 16.10 -0.74
N HIS A 148 -20.30 16.22 -1.98
CA HIS A 148 -19.42 16.35 -3.13
C HIS A 148 -18.53 17.59 -2.99
N GLY A 149 -17.23 17.42 -3.27
CA GLY A 149 -16.27 18.52 -3.16
C GLY A 149 -15.72 18.75 -1.76
N THR A 150 -16.01 17.87 -0.79
CA THR A 150 -15.43 17.97 0.56
C THR A 150 -13.91 17.96 0.50
N GLU A 151 -13.27 18.98 1.06
CA GLU A 151 -11.81 19.01 1.26
C GLU A 151 -11.44 18.15 2.47
N LEU A 152 -11.11 16.88 2.24
CA LEU A 152 -10.81 15.90 3.29
C LEU A 152 -9.80 16.39 4.33
N ALA A 153 -8.78 17.11 3.88
CA ALA A 153 -7.72 17.63 4.77
C ALA A 153 -8.22 18.73 5.73
N ARG A 154 -9.36 19.35 5.46
CA ARG A 154 -9.96 20.39 6.29
C ARG A 154 -11.12 19.89 7.14
N ASP A 155 -11.75 18.80 6.76
CA ASP A 155 -12.85 18.20 7.51
C ASP A 155 -12.34 17.59 8.82
N PRO A 156 -12.83 18.00 10.00
CA PRO A 156 -12.32 17.52 11.29
C PRO A 156 -12.50 16.02 11.49
N LEU A 157 -13.65 15.47 11.06
CA LEU A 157 -13.93 14.04 11.18
C LEU A 157 -12.99 13.23 10.31
N MET A 158 -12.80 13.63 9.05
CA MET A 158 -11.92 12.94 8.12
C MET A 158 -10.44 13.02 8.54
N ARG A 159 -10.01 14.17 9.05
CA ARG A 159 -8.65 14.32 9.61
C ARG A 159 -8.39 13.35 10.76
N GLU A 160 -9.35 13.23 11.68
CA GLU A 160 -9.20 12.30 12.81
C GLU A 160 -9.27 10.84 12.34
N LEU A 161 -10.17 10.49 11.42
CA LEU A 161 -10.23 9.16 10.83
C LEU A 161 -8.92 8.80 10.10
N GLY A 162 -8.39 9.69 9.28
CA GLY A 162 -7.13 9.49 8.58
C GLY A 162 -5.92 9.38 9.53
N ARG A 163 -5.91 10.16 10.61
CA ARG A 163 -4.90 10.07 11.67
C ARG A 163 -4.95 8.73 12.40
N LEU A 164 -6.14 8.29 12.80
CA LEU A 164 -6.33 7.01 13.51
C LEU A 164 -6.01 5.80 12.63
N ARG A 165 -6.38 5.85 11.35
CA ARG A 165 -6.01 4.81 10.37
C ARG A 165 -4.50 4.69 10.24
N GLU A 166 -3.82 5.81 10.00
CA GLU A 166 -2.35 5.82 9.89
C GLU A 166 -1.68 5.34 11.18
N LEU A 167 -2.16 5.79 12.34
CA LEU A 167 -1.66 5.33 13.65
C LEU A 167 -1.76 3.81 13.78
N THR A 168 -2.95 3.25 13.56
CA THR A 168 -3.22 1.82 13.72
C THR A 168 -2.44 0.98 12.69
N PHE A 169 -2.38 1.41 11.43
CA PHE A 169 -1.64 0.70 10.40
C PHE A 169 -0.13 0.77 10.61
N ARG A 170 0.41 1.86 11.18
CA ARG A 170 1.83 1.90 11.57
C ARG A 170 2.19 0.87 12.62
N GLU A 171 1.31 0.62 13.59
CA GLU A 171 1.56 -0.38 14.64
C GLU A 171 1.73 -1.80 14.08
N VAL A 172 1.05 -2.12 13.00
CA VAL A 172 1.15 -3.41 12.31
C VAL A 172 2.10 -3.38 11.09
N GLY A 173 2.78 -2.25 10.87
CA GLY A 173 3.76 -2.11 9.79
C GLY A 173 3.16 -1.89 8.39
N GLU A 174 1.88 -1.54 8.29
CA GLU A 174 1.13 -1.30 7.05
C GLU A 174 0.80 0.18 6.83
N GLY A 175 1.32 1.07 7.66
CA GLY A 175 1.12 2.52 7.54
C GLY A 175 1.67 3.07 6.21
N THR A 176 1.01 4.11 5.71
CA THR A 176 1.42 4.78 4.47
C THR A 176 2.71 5.59 4.61
N GLY A 177 3.10 5.90 5.85
CA GLY A 177 4.20 6.80 6.18
C GLY A 177 3.85 8.29 6.02
N ARG A 178 2.63 8.64 5.62
CA ARG A 178 2.12 10.01 5.55
C ARG A 178 1.53 10.44 6.89
N ALA A 179 1.39 11.74 7.11
CA ALA A 179 0.80 12.27 8.33
C ALA A 179 -0.64 11.77 8.58
N CYS A 180 -1.42 11.54 7.53
CA CYS A 180 -2.77 10.98 7.56
C CYS A 180 -2.97 9.98 6.41
N ASP A 181 -3.66 8.89 6.70
CA ASP A 181 -4.09 7.93 5.67
C ASP A 181 -5.46 8.35 5.11
N LEU A 182 -5.41 9.34 4.21
CA LEU A 182 -6.56 9.80 3.41
C LEU A 182 -6.20 9.73 1.93
N ASP A 183 -7.16 9.36 1.12
CA ASP A 183 -7.02 9.32 -0.34
C ASP A 183 -8.23 9.95 -1.06
N ALA A 184 -8.10 10.14 -2.37
CA ALA A 184 -9.16 10.75 -3.18
C ALA A 184 -10.46 9.92 -3.23
N TRP A 185 -10.40 8.65 -2.88
CA TRP A 185 -11.56 7.76 -2.87
C TRP A 185 -12.41 7.92 -1.62
N ASP A 186 -11.86 8.48 -0.53
CA ASP A 186 -12.59 8.65 0.72
C ASP A 186 -13.89 9.48 0.56
N VAL A 187 -13.96 10.38 -0.43
CA VAL A 187 -15.16 11.14 -0.75
C VAL A 187 -16.30 10.30 -1.38
N HIS A 188 -15.98 9.13 -1.91
CA HIS A 188 -16.94 8.23 -2.57
C HIS A 188 -17.49 7.16 -1.63
N TYR A 189 -16.89 7.02 -0.45
CA TYR A 189 -17.31 6.07 0.57
C TYR A 189 -18.16 6.72 1.64
N ASP A 190 -19.12 5.96 2.16
CA ASP A 190 -19.72 6.26 3.45
C ASP A 190 -18.76 5.81 4.57
N HIS A 191 -18.67 6.57 5.66
CA HIS A 191 -17.81 6.24 6.80
C HIS A 191 -18.69 5.84 7.99
N LEU A 192 -18.69 4.54 8.30
CA LEU A 192 -19.34 4.00 9.49
C LEU A 192 -18.38 4.14 10.66
N LEU A 193 -18.83 4.71 11.76
CA LEU A 193 -18.00 4.90 12.95
C LEU A 193 -18.74 4.53 14.24
N VAL A 194 -17.97 4.11 15.23
CA VAL A 194 -18.43 3.90 16.61
C VAL A 194 -17.87 5.04 17.44
N TRP A 195 -18.75 5.85 17.99
CA TRP A 195 -18.44 7.01 18.80
C TRP A 195 -18.65 6.73 20.28
N ASP A 196 -17.63 6.92 21.09
CA ASP A 196 -17.71 6.92 22.54
C ASP A 196 -17.92 8.36 23.03
N ALA A 197 -19.17 8.70 23.36
CA ALA A 197 -19.52 10.05 23.78
C ALA A 197 -18.95 10.42 25.15
N GLN A 198 -18.70 9.44 26.03
CA GLN A 198 -18.13 9.70 27.36
C GLN A 198 -16.63 10.03 27.26
N ALA A 199 -15.93 9.28 26.42
CA ALA A 199 -14.50 9.50 26.17
C ALA A 199 -14.23 10.58 25.12
N ALA A 200 -15.26 11.05 24.40
CA ALA A 200 -15.19 11.93 23.24
C ALA A 200 -14.19 11.43 22.18
N LYS A 201 -14.29 10.14 21.84
CA LYS A 201 -13.35 9.45 20.94
C LYS A 201 -14.06 8.54 19.94
N ILE A 202 -13.44 8.37 18.78
CA ILE A 202 -13.82 7.33 17.83
C ILE A 202 -13.20 6.02 18.31
N ALA A 203 -14.05 5.03 18.63
CA ALA A 203 -13.64 3.70 19.08
C ALA A 203 -13.33 2.76 17.91
N GLY A 204 -13.89 3.01 16.74
CA GLY A 204 -13.65 2.23 15.52
C GLY A 204 -14.33 2.86 14.33
N ALA A 205 -13.85 2.53 13.13
CA ALA A 205 -14.44 3.01 11.89
C ALA A 205 -14.20 2.06 10.71
N TYR A 206 -15.12 2.11 9.72
CA TYR A 206 -15.03 1.39 8.46
C TYR A 206 -15.42 2.29 7.29
N ARG A 207 -14.79 2.07 6.13
CA ARG A 207 -15.27 2.59 4.84
C ARG A 207 -16.31 1.62 4.28
N VAL A 208 -17.46 2.14 3.88
CA VAL A 208 -18.56 1.35 3.31
C VAL A 208 -18.82 1.84 1.88
N ALA A 209 -18.62 0.95 0.91
CA ALA A 209 -18.95 1.22 -0.48
C ALA A 209 -20.39 0.79 -0.77
N ARG A 210 -21.15 1.67 -1.44
CA ARG A 210 -22.40 1.27 -2.06
C ARG A 210 -22.12 0.87 -3.49
N GLY A 211 -22.38 -0.40 -3.85
CA GLY A 211 -22.07 -0.91 -5.18
C GLY A 211 -22.58 -0.03 -6.34
N ALA A 212 -23.76 0.56 -6.20
CA ALA A 212 -24.32 1.50 -7.19
C ALA A 212 -23.56 2.84 -7.34
N ARG A 213 -22.59 3.13 -6.45
CA ARG A 213 -21.80 4.39 -6.50
C ARG A 213 -20.33 4.19 -6.87
N VAL A 214 -19.86 2.95 -6.83
CA VAL A 214 -18.42 2.62 -6.98
C VAL A 214 -18.18 1.73 -8.20
N LEU A 215 -19.24 1.21 -8.82
CA LEU A 215 -19.25 0.48 -10.09
C LEU A 215 -19.81 1.36 -11.20
#